data_6d8ed44f7b76b1f17e9535f61c85d843
#
_entry.id   6d8ed44f7b76b1f17e9535f61c85d843
#
_cell.length_a   1.000
_cell.length_b   1.000
_cell.length_c   1.000
_cell.angle_alpha   90.00
_cell.angle_beta   90.00
_cell.angle_gamma   90.00
#
_symmetry.space_group_name_H-M   'P 1'
#
loop_
_entity.id
_entity.type
_entity.pdbx_description
1 polymer ?
#
loop_
_entity_poly.entity_id
_entity_poly.type
_entity_poly.pdbx_seq_one_letter_code
_entity_poly.pdbx_strand_id
1 'polypeptide(L)'
;VGTEQPDPEDAFQKTDRLLVLDYDGDGKSDIALINDSGINIYTFDVSGSTWTGRKVSTYTGLKKVDLKDRSLLLGEINGDGLMDLLVSPKKKDPVYTWAAYNSMGDGQFYKSTFAGTQNSGISTDGFLLQDVNGDGMTDLIRYHSSGFFTYLAKKNNVGSVECAQNYTSKSILIPTNINSHNYFSQLVSLKNGVVTKYSFKRNDNKGVLATGMANSLGVVEKNTYLLMNEEAISSGTYAKGANAVFPYVDIQESIPVIAFSSTYMKGSRVDNFTFTYRGGVIHRQGLGFRGFESIFRTNLKGQLTEQYFDPYKYGVLKSEVSPEAKLTYNFAVNVQANKTVKIRLSNKTEQDLLKGITATTAFVYDTYGNATQETITYTGGITVKKANTFYNNTAESGYLIGFLTDQSVTTTRNSSTYTERMNIPSHTNGYANSKVFYKNGNKAKTYEYVYDTPGNITKETLFLYGSDKGLKTEYAYDTNGRLKKVTNPLGLANEFSYNTEGRMSSEKDHRGKSTAHTYDPFGRETSVTFPDNTTATVSYGWSEEGTNALYAITRSVTGKPTTKSVYDALNREVRTAETRF
;
A
#
# COMPACT_ATOMS: atom_id res chain seq x y z
N VAL A 1 -26.97 23.18 22.01
CA VAL A 1 -26.09 23.47 23.14
C VAL A 1 -26.32 22.34 24.13
N GLY A 2 -25.38 21.39 24.18
CA GLY A 2 -25.42 20.27 25.12
C GLY A 2 -25.31 20.81 26.55
N THR A 3 -26.18 20.37 27.42
CA THR A 3 -26.28 20.77 28.84
C THR A 3 -25.66 19.71 29.77
N GLU A 4 -24.50 19.16 29.44
CA GLU A 4 -23.71 18.51 30.49
C GLU A 4 -22.87 19.58 31.18
N GLN A 5 -23.17 19.83 32.44
CA GLN A 5 -22.29 20.64 33.29
C GLN A 5 -20.95 19.88 33.40
N PRO A 6 -19.82 20.56 33.15
CA PRO A 6 -18.53 19.97 33.41
C PRO A 6 -18.42 19.59 34.89
N ASP A 7 -17.76 18.47 35.18
CA ASP A 7 -17.42 18.09 36.54
C ASP A 7 -16.83 19.32 37.27
N PRO A 8 -17.24 19.66 38.48
CA PRO A 8 -16.69 20.78 39.22
C PRO A 8 -15.17 20.77 39.37
N GLU A 9 -14.54 19.60 39.29
CA GLU A 9 -13.09 19.44 39.31
C GLU A 9 -12.41 19.87 38.00
N ASP A 10 -13.15 19.95 36.88
CA ASP A 10 -12.65 20.35 35.56
C ASP A 10 -13.03 21.80 35.19
N ALA A 11 -13.54 22.58 36.11
CA ALA A 11 -13.87 23.99 35.85
C ALA A 11 -12.59 24.78 35.48
N PHE A 12 -12.60 25.36 34.25
CA PHE A 12 -11.49 26.16 33.73
C PHE A 12 -11.18 27.36 34.63
N GLN A 13 -9.93 27.47 35.04
CA GLN A 13 -9.41 28.62 35.80
C GLN A 13 -8.48 29.46 34.92
N LYS A 14 -8.41 30.77 35.17
CA LYS A 14 -7.57 31.71 34.41
C LYS A 14 -6.08 31.30 34.37
N THR A 15 -5.62 30.49 35.31
CA THR A 15 -4.24 30.02 35.42
C THR A 15 -3.99 28.71 34.69
N ASP A 16 -5.02 28.04 34.22
CA ASP A 16 -4.90 26.78 33.50
C ASP A 16 -4.37 27.02 32.08
N ARG A 17 -3.88 25.97 31.44
CA ARG A 17 -3.41 26.00 30.06
C ARG A 17 -4.37 25.21 29.20
N LEU A 18 -4.94 25.86 28.20
CA LEU A 18 -5.79 25.25 27.20
C LEU A 18 -5.02 25.14 25.89
N LEU A 19 -4.98 23.95 25.31
CA LEU A 19 -4.32 23.65 24.05
C LEU A 19 -5.31 22.95 23.13
N VAL A 20 -5.13 23.19 21.84
CA VAL A 20 -5.82 22.43 20.77
C VAL A 20 -4.78 21.56 20.10
N LEU A 21 -5.03 20.26 20.06
CA LEU A 21 -4.12 19.27 19.47
C LEU A 21 -4.94 18.11 18.90
N ASP A 22 -4.30 17.30 18.08
CA ASP A 22 -4.78 15.99 17.67
C ASP A 22 -3.98 14.97 18.48
N TYR A 23 -4.58 14.42 19.55
CA TYR A 23 -3.84 13.57 20.48
C TYR A 23 -3.73 12.13 20.01
N ASP A 24 -4.67 11.66 19.18
CA ASP A 24 -4.77 10.27 18.73
C ASP A 24 -4.49 10.09 17.21
N GLY A 25 -4.14 11.17 16.51
CA GLY A 25 -3.82 11.14 15.08
C GLY A 25 -5.03 10.90 14.17
N ASP A 26 -6.26 11.11 14.66
CA ASP A 26 -7.48 10.93 13.87
C ASP A 26 -7.78 12.16 12.96
N GLY A 27 -6.94 13.21 13.07
CA GLY A 27 -6.95 14.47 12.32
C GLY A 27 -8.05 15.43 12.73
N LYS A 28 -8.77 15.14 13.80
CA LYS A 28 -9.66 16.11 14.44
C LYS A 28 -8.90 16.86 15.53
N SER A 29 -9.39 18.05 15.79
CA SER A 29 -8.86 18.82 16.90
C SER A 29 -9.53 18.41 18.19
N ASP A 30 -8.71 18.07 19.17
CA ASP A 30 -9.10 17.80 20.56
C ASP A 30 -8.64 18.94 21.47
N ILE A 31 -9.08 18.90 22.71
CA ILE A 31 -8.68 19.89 23.71
C ILE A 31 -7.91 19.20 24.82
N ALA A 32 -6.73 19.74 25.14
CA ALA A 32 -5.99 19.42 26.35
C ALA A 32 -6.08 20.57 27.34
N LEU A 33 -6.65 20.32 28.51
CA LEU A 33 -6.69 21.22 29.65
C LEU A 33 -5.63 20.80 30.67
N ILE A 34 -4.63 21.64 30.90
CA ILE A 34 -3.59 21.41 31.91
C ILE A 34 -3.91 22.22 33.16
N ASN A 35 -4.30 21.54 34.20
CA ASN A 35 -4.67 22.09 35.49
C ASN A 35 -3.90 21.41 36.65
N ASP A 36 -4.39 21.52 37.88
CA ASP A 36 -3.77 20.92 39.05
C ASP A 36 -3.87 19.39 39.07
N SER A 37 -4.84 18.80 38.36
CA SER A 37 -4.97 17.33 38.27
C SER A 37 -4.00 16.73 37.25
N GLY A 38 -3.61 17.49 36.21
CA GLY A 38 -2.74 17.03 35.12
C GLY A 38 -3.17 17.52 33.76
N ILE A 39 -2.85 16.76 32.71
CA ILE A 39 -3.35 16.97 31.34
C ILE A 39 -4.67 16.20 31.20
N ASN A 40 -5.74 16.91 31.02
CA ASN A 40 -7.07 16.35 30.77
C ASN A 40 -7.39 16.46 29.28
N ILE A 41 -7.59 15.34 28.61
CA ILE A 41 -7.91 15.28 27.17
C ILE A 41 -9.41 15.18 26.98
N TYR A 42 -9.95 16.04 26.12
CA TYR A 42 -11.35 16.06 25.72
C TYR A 42 -11.45 15.92 24.22
N THR A 43 -12.23 14.96 23.75
CA THR A 43 -12.59 14.78 22.34
C THR A 43 -14.06 15.16 22.12
N PHE A 44 -14.41 15.37 20.84
CA PHE A 44 -15.74 15.80 20.46
C PHE A 44 -16.36 14.84 19.45
N ASP A 45 -17.54 14.34 19.78
CA ASP A 45 -18.37 13.59 18.85
C ASP A 45 -19.42 14.52 18.25
N VAL A 46 -19.58 14.44 16.92
CA VAL A 46 -20.55 15.26 16.18
C VAL A 46 -21.60 14.34 15.57
N SER A 47 -22.86 14.52 15.94
CA SER A 47 -24.01 13.81 15.36
C SER A 47 -25.01 14.85 14.84
N GLY A 48 -25.08 15.00 13.52
CA GLY A 48 -25.85 16.06 12.88
C GLY A 48 -25.37 17.46 13.29
N SER A 49 -26.22 18.26 13.94
CA SER A 49 -25.88 19.58 14.48
C SER A 49 -25.48 19.57 15.96
N THR A 50 -25.46 18.40 16.59
CA THR A 50 -25.16 18.24 18.03
C THR A 50 -23.72 17.87 18.24
N TRP A 51 -23.07 18.59 19.16
CA TRP A 51 -21.70 18.35 19.59
C TRP A 51 -21.72 17.82 21.01
N THR A 52 -21.06 16.70 21.26
CA THR A 52 -20.90 16.11 22.59
C THR A 52 -19.42 16.01 22.91
N GLY A 53 -18.98 16.79 23.90
CA GLY A 53 -17.62 16.69 24.45
C GLY A 53 -17.57 15.60 25.50
N ARG A 54 -16.53 14.77 25.47
CA ARG A 54 -16.26 13.81 26.54
C ARG A 54 -14.79 13.83 26.95
N LYS A 55 -14.54 13.68 28.23
CA LYS A 55 -13.20 13.49 28.76
C LYS A 55 -12.71 12.09 28.43
N VAL A 56 -11.53 12.00 27.81
CA VAL A 56 -10.91 10.73 27.41
C VAL A 56 -10.03 10.20 28.53
N SER A 57 -9.16 11.08 29.08
CA SER A 57 -8.12 10.68 30.02
C SER A 57 -7.67 11.85 30.88
N THR A 58 -6.94 11.51 31.96
CA THR A 58 -6.11 12.46 32.73
C THR A 58 -4.70 11.89 32.85
N TYR A 59 -3.71 12.60 32.36
CA TYR A 59 -2.30 12.28 32.57
C TYR A 59 -1.73 13.13 33.72
N THR A 60 -1.31 12.49 34.80
CA THR A 60 -0.88 13.16 36.05
C THR A 60 0.60 13.59 36.06
N GLY A 61 1.37 13.22 35.03
CA GLY A 61 2.83 13.45 34.95
C GLY A 61 3.25 14.87 34.55
N LEU A 62 2.29 15.76 34.20
CA LEU A 62 2.52 17.17 33.93
C LEU A 62 1.34 17.98 34.44
N LYS A 63 1.59 18.87 35.40
CA LYS A 63 0.58 19.74 36.02
C LYS A 63 0.86 21.20 35.73
N LYS A 64 -0.10 22.08 35.93
CA LYS A 64 0.07 23.54 35.71
C LYS A 64 1.22 24.15 36.53
N VAL A 65 1.46 23.64 37.73
CA VAL A 65 2.57 24.09 38.59
C VAL A 65 3.93 23.82 37.96
N ASP A 66 4.04 22.74 37.17
CA ASP A 66 5.28 22.39 36.47
C ASP A 66 5.58 23.33 35.31
N LEU A 67 4.59 24.06 34.82
CA LEU A 67 4.68 25.01 33.71
C LEU A 67 5.01 26.44 34.16
N LYS A 68 5.16 26.68 35.49
CA LYS A 68 5.54 27.99 36.00
C LYS A 68 6.91 28.40 35.47
N ASP A 69 7.00 29.57 34.85
CA ASP A 69 8.21 30.12 34.23
C ASP A 69 8.78 29.26 33.09
N ARG A 70 7.94 28.48 32.41
CA ARG A 70 8.30 27.64 31.27
C ARG A 70 7.45 27.97 30.05
N SER A 71 8.01 27.74 28.87
CA SER A 71 7.27 27.74 27.61
C SER A 71 6.77 26.32 27.31
N LEU A 72 5.56 26.25 26.80
CA LEU A 72 4.91 25.01 26.33
C LEU A 72 4.65 25.18 24.84
N LEU A 73 5.15 24.25 24.03
CA LEU A 73 5.03 24.24 22.58
C LEU A 73 4.40 22.91 22.14
N LEU A 74 3.68 22.93 21.03
CA LEU A 74 3.07 21.78 20.40
C LEU A 74 3.78 21.45 19.10
N GLY A 75 4.11 20.18 18.87
CA GLY A 75 4.70 19.71 17.62
C GLY A 75 4.79 18.19 17.60
N GLU A 76 4.92 17.64 16.43
CA GLU A 76 5.23 16.23 16.24
C GLU A 76 6.74 16.04 16.33
N ILE A 77 7.25 15.45 17.41
CA ILE A 77 8.67 15.46 17.76
C ILE A 77 9.39 14.16 17.42
N ASN A 78 8.68 13.05 17.39
CA ASN A 78 9.25 11.70 17.32
C ASN A 78 8.99 10.97 15.99
N GLY A 79 8.18 11.52 15.11
CA GLY A 79 7.86 10.96 13.79
C GLY A 79 6.79 9.87 13.81
N ASP A 80 5.89 9.87 14.80
CA ASP A 80 4.81 8.88 14.94
C ASP A 80 3.44 9.39 14.41
N GLY A 81 3.38 10.66 14.02
CA GLY A 81 2.17 11.30 13.51
C GLY A 81 1.23 11.83 14.59
N LEU A 82 1.62 11.77 15.86
CA LEU A 82 0.84 12.28 16.98
C LEU A 82 1.39 13.64 17.45
N MET A 83 0.51 14.46 18.00
CA MET A 83 0.91 15.78 18.48
C MET A 83 1.49 15.67 19.89
N ASP A 84 2.76 16.08 20.03
CA ASP A 84 3.52 16.04 21.27
C ASP A 84 3.58 17.40 21.96
N LEU A 85 3.99 17.40 23.25
CA LEU A 85 4.22 18.59 24.04
C LEU A 85 5.71 18.76 24.32
N LEU A 86 6.24 19.94 24.04
CA LEU A 86 7.61 20.31 24.36
C LEU A 86 7.62 21.40 25.45
N VAL A 87 8.21 21.07 26.60
CA VAL A 87 8.28 21.95 27.77
C VAL A 87 9.69 22.48 27.96
N SER A 88 9.85 23.80 27.97
CA SER A 88 11.15 24.43 28.13
C SER A 88 11.72 24.25 29.55
N PRO A 89 13.05 24.39 29.75
CA PRO A 89 13.63 24.61 31.08
C PRO A 89 13.09 25.89 31.70
N LYS A 90 13.26 26.06 33.02
CA LYS A 90 12.93 27.32 33.68
C LYS A 90 13.92 28.42 33.25
N LYS A 91 13.46 29.66 33.23
CA LYS A 91 14.26 30.83 32.79
C LYS A 91 15.59 31.06 33.51
N LYS A 92 15.79 30.43 34.66
CA LYS A 92 17.00 30.57 35.47
C LYS A 92 17.77 29.25 35.66
N ASP A 93 17.37 28.17 34.99
CA ASP A 93 18.06 26.89 35.11
C ASP A 93 19.46 26.97 34.43
N PRO A 94 20.51 26.46 35.08
CA PRO A 94 21.85 26.45 34.49
C PRO A 94 22.02 25.45 33.36
N VAL A 95 21.15 24.45 33.29
CA VAL A 95 21.14 23.41 32.25
C VAL A 95 19.84 23.48 31.47
N TYR A 96 19.94 23.68 30.16
CA TYR A 96 18.81 23.89 29.27
C TYR A 96 18.35 22.59 28.61
N THR A 97 17.79 21.71 29.42
CA THR A 97 17.19 20.48 28.94
C THR A 97 15.69 20.66 28.79
N TRP A 98 15.18 20.51 27.58
CA TRP A 98 13.76 20.47 27.31
C TRP A 98 13.18 19.08 27.63
N ALA A 99 11.95 19.04 28.12
CA ALA A 99 11.21 17.81 28.29
C ALA A 99 10.21 17.65 27.15
N ALA A 100 10.27 16.54 26.43
CA ALA A 100 9.22 16.14 25.50
C ALA A 100 8.26 15.19 26.20
N TYR A 101 6.98 15.42 26.01
CA TYR A 101 5.88 14.55 26.42
C TYR A 101 5.25 14.04 25.15
N ASN A 102 5.66 12.83 24.74
CA ASN A 102 5.25 12.22 23.49
C ASN A 102 3.88 11.57 23.70
N SER A 103 2.92 11.88 22.85
CA SER A 103 1.59 11.29 22.88
C SER A 103 1.66 9.80 22.60
N MET A 104 0.82 9.02 23.27
CA MET A 104 0.66 7.58 23.02
C MET A 104 -0.63 7.25 22.25
N GLY A 105 -1.40 8.26 21.84
CA GLY A 105 -2.65 8.10 21.12
C GLY A 105 -3.85 7.66 21.97
N ASP A 106 -3.63 7.40 23.25
CA ASP A 106 -4.67 6.98 24.22
C ASP A 106 -4.94 8.04 25.29
N GLY A 107 -4.38 9.24 25.11
CA GLY A 107 -4.43 10.35 26.05
C GLY A 107 -3.42 10.24 27.20
N GLN A 108 -2.51 9.29 27.14
CA GLN A 108 -1.33 9.21 27.98
C GLN A 108 -0.10 9.73 27.23
N PHE A 109 0.95 10.09 28.00
CA PHE A 109 2.18 10.65 27.44
C PHE A 109 3.40 9.93 28.02
N TYR A 110 4.37 9.69 27.14
CA TYR A 110 5.70 9.21 27.54
C TYR A 110 6.66 10.39 27.65
N LYS A 111 7.23 10.62 28.84
CA LYS A 111 8.19 11.69 29.06
C LYS A 111 9.58 11.29 28.60
N SER A 112 10.18 12.08 27.73
CA SER A 112 11.54 11.95 27.25
C SER A 112 12.33 13.26 27.41
N THR A 113 13.61 13.22 27.16
CA THR A 113 14.47 14.39 27.17
C THR A 113 14.75 14.83 25.74
N PHE A 114 14.41 16.06 25.44
CA PHE A 114 14.84 16.76 24.24
C PHE A 114 16.17 17.46 24.56
N ALA A 115 17.23 17.29 23.75
CA ALA A 115 18.60 17.69 24.10
C ALA A 115 18.73 19.15 24.53
N GLY A 116 19.69 19.38 25.42
CA GLY A 116 19.96 20.69 25.98
C GLY A 116 20.42 21.67 24.92
N THR A 117 19.80 22.83 24.87
CA THR A 117 20.32 23.98 24.14
C THR A 117 21.42 24.65 24.94
N GLN A 118 22.52 25.00 24.30
CA GLN A 118 23.57 25.75 24.98
C GLN A 118 23.10 27.13 25.43
N ASN A 119 23.61 27.53 26.51
CA ASN A 119 23.58 28.57 27.48
C ASN A 119 23.28 30.01 27.07
N SER A 120 22.61 30.66 27.95
CA SER A 120 22.55 32.05 28.40
C SER A 120 21.44 32.93 27.81
N GLY A 121 20.71 33.57 28.69
CA GLY A 121 19.83 34.68 28.34
C GLY A 121 18.41 34.36 27.94
N ILE A 122 17.86 33.20 28.30
CA ILE A 122 16.50 32.73 27.89
C ILE A 122 15.35 33.71 28.21
N SER A 123 15.57 34.68 29.08
CA SER A 123 14.52 35.66 29.41
C SER A 123 14.09 36.54 28.22
N THR A 124 14.93 36.60 27.17
CA THR A 124 14.68 37.41 25.96
C THR A 124 14.56 36.60 24.68
N ASP A 125 14.80 35.29 24.76
CA ASP A 125 14.73 34.41 23.58
C ASP A 125 13.28 34.08 23.21
N GLY A 126 13.03 34.00 21.91
CA GLY A 126 11.82 33.44 21.35
C GLY A 126 12.05 32.01 20.89
N PHE A 127 10.97 31.25 20.83
CA PHE A 127 10.98 29.87 20.35
C PHE A 127 9.85 29.68 19.36
N LEU A 128 10.10 28.87 18.34
CA LEU A 128 9.06 28.36 17.46
C LEU A 128 9.39 26.94 17.04
N LEU A 129 8.38 26.20 16.65
CA LEU A 129 8.48 24.84 16.16
C LEU A 129 8.13 24.80 14.68
N GLN A 130 8.95 24.09 13.91
CA GLN A 130 8.74 23.89 12.48
C GLN A 130 9.63 22.77 11.97
N ASP A 131 9.11 21.91 11.10
CA ASP A 131 9.93 20.98 10.33
C ASP A 131 10.74 21.77 9.28
N VAL A 132 12.03 21.98 9.55
CA VAL A 132 12.92 22.76 8.67
C VAL A 132 13.69 21.91 7.67
N ASN A 133 13.78 20.61 7.92
CA ASN A 133 14.53 19.67 7.08
C ASN A 133 13.61 18.76 6.24
N GLY A 134 12.31 18.73 6.51
CA GLY A 134 11.31 17.98 5.76
C GLY A 134 11.30 16.49 6.08
N ASP A 135 11.66 16.09 7.29
CA ASP A 135 11.68 14.70 7.70
C ASP A 135 10.39 14.24 8.41
N GLY A 136 9.40 15.12 8.50
CA GLY A 136 8.11 14.88 9.15
C GLY A 136 8.12 15.11 10.66
N MET A 137 9.27 15.41 11.25
CA MET A 137 9.40 15.76 12.67
C MET A 137 9.55 17.26 12.85
N THR A 138 8.96 17.78 13.91
CA THR A 138 9.00 19.20 14.19
C THR A 138 10.30 19.60 14.91
N ASP A 139 11.07 20.51 14.30
CA ASP A 139 12.31 21.03 14.86
C ASP A 139 12.08 22.24 15.76
N LEU A 140 12.98 22.45 16.71
CA LEU A 140 12.96 23.61 17.59
C LEU A 140 13.85 24.72 17.02
N ILE A 141 13.31 25.91 16.84
CA ILE A 141 14.05 27.11 16.49
C ILE A 141 14.05 28.05 17.69
N ARG A 142 15.24 28.34 18.17
CA ARG A 142 15.50 29.34 19.18
C ARG A 142 16.05 30.60 18.52
N TYR A 143 15.48 31.75 18.78
CA TYR A 143 15.93 33.00 18.20
C TYR A 143 16.13 34.09 19.30
N HIS A 144 17.15 34.89 19.11
CA HIS A 144 17.51 35.98 20.01
C HIS A 144 18.11 37.17 19.22
N SER A 145 18.59 38.21 19.95
CA SER A 145 19.07 39.47 19.35
C SER A 145 20.24 39.33 18.37
N SER A 146 21.02 38.25 18.42
CA SER A 146 22.19 38.04 17.55
C SER A 146 21.96 36.98 16.46
N GLY A 147 20.81 36.28 16.45
CA GLY A 147 20.54 35.29 15.44
C GLY A 147 19.51 34.23 15.87
N PHE A 148 19.48 33.13 15.16
CA PHE A 148 18.69 31.98 15.56
C PHE A 148 19.44 30.66 15.41
N PHE A 149 19.02 29.66 16.18
CA PHE A 149 19.56 28.30 16.19
C PHE A 149 18.46 27.31 15.92
N THR A 150 18.74 26.31 15.09
CA THR A 150 17.82 25.22 14.78
C THR A 150 18.31 23.93 15.42
N TYR A 151 17.43 23.23 16.11
CA TYR A 151 17.66 21.94 16.74
C TYR A 151 16.77 20.92 16.07
N LEU A 152 17.39 19.99 15.32
CA LEU A 152 16.67 18.99 14.55
C LEU A 152 16.18 17.86 15.45
N ALA A 153 14.89 17.55 15.36
CA ALA A 153 14.31 16.38 15.97
C ALA A 153 14.86 15.10 15.32
N LYS A 154 14.97 14.02 16.08
CA LYS A 154 15.37 12.69 15.61
C LYS A 154 14.59 11.62 16.36
N LYS A 155 14.27 10.54 15.66
CA LYS A 155 13.52 9.38 16.15
C LYS A 155 14.16 8.79 17.37
N ASN A 156 14.47 9.08 18.39
CA ASN A 156 15.06 8.57 19.65
C ASN A 156 16.13 9.47 20.27
N ASN A 157 16.50 10.57 19.60
CA ASN A 157 17.44 11.53 20.18
C ASN A 157 17.41 12.83 19.38
N VAL A 158 17.56 13.93 20.05
CA VAL A 158 17.70 15.22 19.37
C VAL A 158 19.16 15.43 19.01
N GLY A 159 19.45 15.56 17.71
CA GLY A 159 20.73 16.07 17.25
C GLY A 159 20.67 17.59 17.16
N SER A 160 21.63 18.29 17.79
CA SER A 160 21.78 19.73 17.59
C SER A 160 22.54 19.98 16.29
N VAL A 161 21.92 20.63 15.33
CA VAL A 161 22.61 21.29 14.23
C VAL A 161 22.43 22.78 14.47
N GLU A 162 23.49 23.49 14.84
CA GLU A 162 23.43 24.94 14.93
C GLU A 162 23.42 25.55 13.53
N CYS A 163 22.37 26.29 13.23
CA CYS A 163 22.31 27.14 12.07
C CYS A 163 22.29 28.60 12.56
N ALA A 164 23.47 29.19 12.71
CA ALA A 164 23.56 30.60 13.11
C ALA A 164 23.28 31.49 11.90
N GLN A 165 22.23 32.29 11.99
CA GLN A 165 21.91 33.31 10.98
C GLN A 165 21.90 34.68 11.63
N ASN A 166 22.57 35.62 11.00
CA ASN A 166 22.58 37.01 11.49
C ASN A 166 21.24 37.68 11.19
N TYR A 167 20.40 37.85 12.17
CA TYR A 167 19.29 38.78 12.09
C TYR A 167 19.32 39.73 13.30
N THR A 168 18.91 40.98 13.08
CA THR A 168 19.00 42.01 14.11
C THR A 168 17.82 41.95 15.07
N SER A 169 18.09 42.28 16.32
CA SER A 169 17.13 42.31 17.44
C SER A 169 15.79 43.00 17.12
N LYS A 170 14.72 42.54 17.73
CA LYS A 170 13.33 43.04 17.59
C LYS A 170 12.64 42.71 16.25
N SER A 171 13.11 41.72 15.51
CA SER A 171 12.39 41.15 14.38
C SER A 171 11.60 39.93 14.82
N ILE A 172 10.41 39.79 14.29
CA ILE A 172 9.59 38.59 14.47
C ILE A 172 9.99 37.61 13.37
N LEU A 173 10.26 36.36 13.72
CA LEU A 173 10.41 35.28 12.77
C LEU A 173 9.04 34.65 12.49
N ILE A 174 8.69 34.56 11.22
CA ILE A 174 7.41 34.04 10.76
C ILE A 174 7.68 32.86 9.84
N PRO A 175 7.21 31.66 10.16
CA PRO A 175 7.21 30.55 9.23
C PRO A 175 6.35 30.89 8.01
N THR A 176 6.87 30.64 6.81
CA THR A 176 6.17 30.99 5.57
C THR A 176 6.65 30.13 4.40
N ASN A 177 5.86 30.02 3.38
CA ASN A 177 6.23 29.43 2.11
C ASN A 177 6.15 30.52 1.02
N ILE A 178 7.23 31.28 0.83
CA ILE A 178 7.30 32.35 -0.17
C ILE A 178 7.67 31.79 -1.55
N ASN A 179 8.39 30.68 -1.60
CA ASN A 179 8.85 30.08 -2.83
C ASN A 179 7.96 28.93 -3.22
N SER A 180 7.19 29.09 -4.28
CA SER A 180 6.34 28.03 -4.82
C SER A 180 7.11 26.76 -5.22
N HIS A 181 8.42 26.83 -5.36
CA HIS A 181 9.32 25.73 -5.73
C HIS A 181 9.90 24.94 -4.55
N ASN A 182 9.59 25.32 -3.30
CA ASN A 182 10.11 24.64 -2.13
C ASN A 182 9.01 23.85 -1.42
N TYR A 183 9.27 22.59 -1.15
CA TYR A 183 8.43 21.71 -0.33
C TYR A 183 8.29 22.15 1.12
N PHE A 184 9.04 23.16 1.54
CA PHE A 184 9.34 23.38 2.93
C PHE A 184 9.15 24.83 3.30
N SER A 185 8.62 25.04 4.47
CA SER A 185 8.49 26.36 5.05
C SER A 185 9.86 27.03 5.18
N GLN A 186 9.87 28.32 4.92
CA GLN A 186 10.99 29.22 5.09
C GLN A 186 10.69 30.13 6.28
N LEU A 187 11.69 30.79 6.78
CA LEU A 187 11.49 31.83 7.77
C LEU A 187 11.63 33.20 7.11
N VAL A 188 10.79 34.13 7.49
CA VAL A 188 10.96 35.53 7.19
C VAL A 188 11.05 36.34 8.46
N SER A 189 11.83 37.42 8.43
CA SER A 189 11.77 38.47 9.42
C SER A 189 11.30 39.76 8.79
N LEU A 190 10.50 40.53 9.51
CA LEU A 190 10.03 41.84 9.12
C LEU A 190 10.63 42.89 10.10
N LYS A 191 11.40 43.83 9.55
CA LYS A 191 11.96 44.93 10.30
C LYS A 191 11.97 46.23 9.50
N ASN A 192 11.38 47.29 10.03
CA ASN A 192 11.34 48.61 9.40
C ASN A 192 10.89 48.58 7.94
N GLY A 193 9.88 47.77 7.60
CA GLY A 193 9.38 47.60 6.26
C GLY A 193 10.24 46.70 5.36
N VAL A 194 11.36 46.17 5.85
CA VAL A 194 12.21 45.23 5.11
C VAL A 194 11.88 43.80 5.48
N VAL A 195 11.58 42.98 4.49
CA VAL A 195 11.38 41.54 4.61
C VAL A 195 12.71 40.83 4.31
N THR A 196 13.22 40.10 5.28
CA THR A 196 14.42 39.26 5.11
C THR A 196 13.99 37.80 5.11
N LYS A 197 14.33 37.06 4.05
CA LYS A 197 14.06 35.64 3.88
C LYS A 197 15.25 34.82 4.36
N TYR A 198 14.97 33.76 5.12
CA TYR A 198 15.94 32.76 5.55
C TYR A 198 15.55 31.42 4.92
N SER A 199 16.51 30.78 4.24
CA SER A 199 16.35 29.46 3.65
C SER A 199 17.35 28.52 4.31
N PHE A 200 16.89 27.33 4.68
CA PHE A 200 17.76 26.33 5.29
C PHE A 200 18.56 25.61 4.21
N LYS A 201 19.86 25.43 4.47
CA LYS A 201 20.71 24.61 3.61
C LYS A 201 20.36 23.16 3.85
N ARG A 202 19.94 22.45 2.81
CA ARG A 202 19.50 21.07 2.88
C ARG A 202 20.56 20.13 2.39
N ASN A 203 20.51 18.94 2.93
CA ASN A 203 21.14 17.81 2.30
C ASN A 203 20.14 17.27 1.28
N ASP A 204 20.28 17.67 0.01
CA ASP A 204 19.40 17.26 -1.11
C ASP A 204 19.31 15.73 -1.28
N ASN A 205 20.23 14.98 -0.64
CA ASN A 205 20.22 13.51 -0.61
C ASN A 205 19.18 12.89 0.34
N LYS A 206 18.45 13.68 1.11
CA LYS A 206 17.33 13.23 1.95
C LYS A 206 15.95 13.48 1.33
N GLY A 207 15.88 14.01 0.11
CA GLY A 207 14.65 14.08 -0.63
C GLY A 207 14.12 12.67 -0.88
N VAL A 208 12.94 12.37 -0.37
CA VAL A 208 12.24 11.08 -0.47
C VAL A 208 11.70 10.76 -1.87
N LEU A 209 12.15 11.47 -2.91
CA LEU A 209 11.68 11.26 -4.28
C LEU A 209 12.58 10.28 -5.03
N ALA A 210 12.01 9.18 -5.48
CA ALA A 210 12.71 8.23 -6.33
C ALA A 210 12.84 8.80 -7.75
N THR A 211 13.95 9.49 -8.02
CA THR A 211 14.22 10.10 -9.33
C THR A 211 14.76 9.11 -10.36
N GLY A 212 15.19 7.92 -9.92
CA GLY A 212 15.64 6.86 -10.81
C GLY A 212 15.73 5.52 -10.09
N MET A 213 15.40 4.48 -10.82
CA MET A 213 15.52 3.07 -10.40
C MET A 213 16.20 2.29 -11.51
N ALA A 214 17.08 1.36 -11.15
CA ALA A 214 17.70 0.45 -12.11
C ALA A 214 17.51 -1.00 -11.63
N ASN A 215 17.13 -1.88 -12.55
CA ASN A 215 17.10 -3.31 -12.26
C ASN A 215 18.45 -3.98 -12.61
N SER A 216 18.60 -5.25 -12.23
CA SER A 216 19.82 -6.01 -12.47
C SER A 216 20.11 -6.26 -13.96
N LEU A 217 19.15 -6.07 -14.85
CA LEU A 217 19.31 -6.20 -16.30
C LEU A 217 19.69 -4.87 -16.98
N GLY A 218 19.91 -3.79 -16.20
CA GLY A 218 20.32 -2.49 -16.72
C GLY A 218 19.20 -1.67 -17.35
N VAL A 219 17.93 -2.01 -17.08
CA VAL A 219 16.80 -1.13 -17.39
C VAL A 219 16.75 -0.06 -16.31
N VAL A 220 16.75 1.21 -16.74
CA VAL A 220 16.71 2.38 -15.86
C VAL A 220 15.41 3.11 -16.08
N GLU A 221 14.64 3.32 -15.02
CA GLU A 221 13.49 4.20 -14.98
C GLU A 221 13.91 5.54 -14.35
N LYS A 222 13.52 6.66 -14.98
CA LYS A 222 13.77 8.02 -14.47
C LYS A 222 12.47 8.78 -14.35
N ASN A 223 12.25 9.39 -13.19
CA ASN A 223 11.07 10.17 -12.89
C ASN A 223 11.44 11.66 -12.75
N THR A 224 10.63 12.53 -13.33
CA THR A 224 10.66 13.97 -13.15
C THR A 224 9.41 14.41 -12.42
N TYR A 225 9.58 15.20 -11.36
CA TYR A 225 8.51 15.68 -10.51
C TYR A 225 8.27 17.16 -10.73
N LEU A 226 7.03 17.58 -10.64
CA LEU A 226 6.60 18.96 -10.48
C LEU A 226 5.77 19.10 -9.21
N LEU A 227 5.73 20.30 -8.64
CA LEU A 227 4.91 20.61 -7.47
C LEU A 227 3.50 21.00 -7.89
N MET A 228 2.48 20.56 -7.14
CA MET A 228 1.06 20.90 -7.37
C MET A 228 0.74 22.36 -7.02
N ASN A 229 1.61 23.27 -7.42
CA ASN A 229 1.49 24.71 -7.25
C ASN A 229 1.49 25.39 -8.63
N GLU A 230 1.91 26.66 -8.71
CA GLU A 230 1.95 27.41 -9.96
C GLU A 230 2.80 26.74 -11.05
N GLU A 231 3.84 26.00 -10.69
CA GLU A 231 4.71 25.30 -11.65
C GLU A 231 3.95 24.21 -12.40
N ALA A 232 3.28 23.28 -11.68
CA ALA A 232 2.50 22.23 -12.32
C ALA A 232 1.24 22.77 -13.02
N ILE A 233 0.65 23.86 -12.50
CA ILE A 233 -0.51 24.50 -13.13
C ILE A 233 -0.10 25.18 -14.44
N SER A 234 0.97 25.97 -14.46
CA SER A 234 1.43 26.66 -15.66
C SER A 234 1.93 25.71 -16.74
N SER A 235 2.48 24.55 -16.37
CA SER A 235 2.86 23.49 -17.31
C SER A 235 1.69 22.63 -17.79
N GLY A 236 0.49 22.78 -17.20
CA GLY A 236 -0.68 21.94 -17.49
C GLY A 236 -0.62 20.55 -16.86
N THR A 237 0.39 20.27 -16.03
CA THR A 237 0.53 18.97 -15.33
C THR A 237 -0.51 18.80 -14.22
N TYR A 238 -0.93 19.88 -13.58
CA TYR A 238 -1.95 19.86 -12.55
C TYR A 238 -3.04 20.89 -12.79
N ALA A 239 -4.30 20.51 -12.55
CA ALA A 239 -5.42 21.43 -12.47
C ALA A 239 -6.15 21.25 -11.14
N LYS A 240 -6.27 22.34 -10.36
CA LYS A 240 -7.03 22.35 -9.11
C LYS A 240 -8.50 22.05 -9.36
N GLY A 241 -9.13 21.30 -8.47
CA GLY A 241 -10.58 21.10 -8.42
C GLY A 241 -11.34 22.34 -7.96
N ALA A 242 -12.66 22.27 -8.03
CA ALA A 242 -13.57 23.33 -7.58
C ALA A 242 -14.81 22.81 -6.86
N ASN A 243 -14.86 21.51 -6.56
CA ASN A 243 -16.08 20.84 -6.09
C ASN A 243 -16.01 20.40 -4.62
N ALA A 244 -14.87 20.57 -3.95
CA ALA A 244 -14.72 20.14 -2.58
C ALA A 244 -15.55 21.02 -1.63
N VAL A 245 -16.33 20.37 -0.75
CA VAL A 245 -17.11 20.99 0.32
C VAL A 245 -16.57 20.47 1.65
N PHE A 246 -16.41 21.38 2.63
CA PHE A 246 -15.93 21.01 3.96
C PHE A 246 -16.60 19.72 4.49
N PRO A 247 -15.84 18.78 5.04
CA PRO A 247 -14.44 18.83 5.46
C PRO A 247 -13.39 18.57 4.35
N TYR A 248 -13.80 18.41 3.11
CA TYR A 248 -12.91 18.27 1.98
C TYR A 248 -12.49 19.65 1.42
N VAL A 249 -11.26 19.75 0.95
CA VAL A 249 -10.70 20.96 0.34
C VAL A 249 -9.94 20.60 -0.92
N ASP A 250 -10.19 21.32 -2.02
CA ASP A 250 -9.38 21.24 -3.22
C ASP A 250 -8.02 21.91 -2.97
N ILE A 251 -6.94 21.18 -3.18
CA ILE A 251 -5.60 21.65 -2.82
C ILE A 251 -4.84 22.21 -4.00
N GLN A 252 -4.00 23.19 -3.70
CA GLN A 252 -2.95 23.71 -4.54
C GLN A 252 -1.76 23.99 -3.63
N GLU A 253 -0.96 22.95 -3.39
CA GLU A 253 0.12 22.97 -2.42
C GLU A 253 1.41 22.43 -3.06
N SER A 254 2.54 22.63 -2.40
CA SER A 254 3.85 22.15 -2.87
C SER A 254 4.02 20.63 -2.68
N ILE A 255 3.03 19.84 -3.11
CA ILE A 255 3.08 18.37 -3.10
C ILE A 255 3.66 17.89 -4.43
N PRO A 256 4.69 17.03 -4.43
CA PRO A 256 5.29 16.53 -5.66
C PRO A 256 4.41 15.50 -6.37
N VAL A 257 4.29 15.64 -7.68
CA VAL A 257 3.67 14.67 -8.57
C VAL A 257 4.62 14.32 -9.71
N ILE A 258 4.57 13.08 -10.19
CA ILE A 258 5.38 12.66 -11.34
C ILE A 258 4.80 13.33 -12.59
N ALA A 259 5.57 14.20 -13.24
CA ALA A 259 5.20 14.79 -14.51
C ALA A 259 5.59 13.89 -15.68
N PHE A 260 6.77 13.27 -15.59
CA PHE A 260 7.30 12.38 -16.63
C PHE A 260 7.96 11.16 -15.99
N SER A 261 7.76 9.99 -16.61
CA SER A 261 8.50 8.78 -16.32
C SER A 261 9.07 8.24 -17.64
N SER A 262 10.36 7.98 -17.67
CA SER A 262 11.05 7.52 -18.90
C SER A 262 11.84 6.26 -18.60
N THR A 263 11.68 5.25 -19.45
CA THR A 263 12.41 3.97 -19.36
C THR A 263 13.55 3.96 -20.35
N TYR A 264 14.74 3.63 -19.86
CA TYR A 264 15.97 3.53 -20.65
C TYR A 264 16.51 2.11 -20.64
N MET A 265 17.07 1.71 -21.76
CA MET A 265 17.77 0.47 -21.94
C MET A 265 19.07 0.74 -22.70
N LYS A 266 20.24 0.35 -22.15
CA LYS A 266 21.57 0.66 -22.71
C LYS A 266 21.72 2.16 -23.06
N GLY A 267 21.20 3.04 -22.21
CA GLY A 267 21.27 4.48 -22.40
C GLY A 267 20.26 5.08 -23.40
N SER A 268 19.57 4.25 -24.15
CA SER A 268 18.52 4.69 -25.09
C SER A 268 17.16 4.67 -24.43
N ARG A 269 16.37 5.74 -24.62
CA ARG A 269 14.99 5.82 -24.14
C ARG A 269 14.10 4.89 -24.97
N VAL A 270 13.46 3.92 -24.32
CA VAL A 270 12.59 2.92 -24.95
C VAL A 270 11.11 3.16 -24.71
N ASP A 271 10.79 3.90 -23.63
CA ASP A 271 9.42 4.35 -23.35
C ASP A 271 9.43 5.67 -22.60
N ASN A 272 8.29 6.36 -22.61
CA ASN A 272 8.07 7.60 -21.88
C ASN A 272 6.59 7.77 -21.59
N PHE A 273 6.27 8.17 -20.36
CA PHE A 273 4.93 8.55 -19.95
C PHE A 273 4.90 9.99 -19.47
N THR A 274 3.94 10.74 -19.98
CA THR A 274 3.57 12.06 -19.46
C THR A 274 2.31 11.91 -18.61
N PHE A 275 2.31 12.52 -17.43
CA PHE A 275 1.18 12.49 -16.50
C PHE A 275 0.56 13.87 -16.34
N THR A 276 -0.76 13.90 -16.24
CA THR A 276 -1.50 15.08 -15.81
C THR A 276 -2.54 14.69 -14.75
N TYR A 277 -2.77 15.59 -13.80
CA TYR A 277 -3.58 15.34 -12.61
C TYR A 277 -4.64 16.43 -12.48
N ARG A 278 -5.82 16.07 -12.00
CA ARG A 278 -6.91 17.02 -11.74
C ARG A 278 -7.58 16.74 -10.41
N GLY A 279 -7.98 17.81 -9.73
CA GLY A 279 -8.80 17.75 -8.52
C GLY A 279 -8.12 16.97 -7.38
N GLY A 280 -6.94 17.42 -6.94
CA GLY A 280 -6.35 16.91 -5.70
C GLY A 280 -7.17 17.34 -4.50
N VAL A 281 -7.57 16.39 -3.64
CA VAL A 281 -8.46 16.64 -2.50
C VAL A 281 -7.80 16.21 -1.20
N ILE A 282 -7.92 17.04 -0.15
CA ILE A 282 -7.55 16.71 1.23
C ILE A 282 -8.79 16.76 2.13
N HIS A 283 -8.85 15.88 3.10
CA HIS A 283 -9.85 15.90 4.15
C HIS A 283 -9.26 16.52 5.41
N ARG A 284 -9.83 17.63 5.89
CA ARG A 284 -9.30 18.42 7.01
C ARG A 284 -9.59 17.85 8.40
N GLN A 285 -10.35 16.77 8.48
CA GLN A 285 -10.71 16.10 9.73
C GLN A 285 -10.21 14.64 9.73
N GLY A 286 -8.90 14.44 9.54
CA GLY A 286 -8.19 13.21 9.83
C GLY A 286 -8.02 12.19 8.72
N LEU A 287 -8.71 12.28 7.60
CA LEU A 287 -8.51 11.31 6.53
C LEU A 287 -7.36 11.69 5.56
N GLY A 288 -6.73 12.86 5.76
CA GLY A 288 -5.58 13.33 5.00
C GLY A 288 -5.82 13.47 3.50
N PHE A 289 -4.78 13.23 2.70
CA PHE A 289 -4.87 13.30 1.25
C PHE A 289 -5.73 12.17 0.69
N ARG A 290 -6.73 12.54 -0.11
CA ARG A 290 -7.75 11.62 -0.65
C ARG A 290 -7.50 11.18 -2.08
N GLY A 291 -6.42 11.66 -2.70
CA GLY A 291 -6.09 11.41 -4.09
C GLY A 291 -6.63 12.49 -5.03
N PHE A 292 -6.70 12.14 -6.30
CA PHE A 292 -7.13 13.00 -7.40
C PHE A 292 -8.51 12.60 -7.90
N GLU A 293 -9.24 13.53 -8.51
CA GLU A 293 -10.46 13.23 -9.26
C GLU A 293 -10.12 12.49 -10.57
N SER A 294 -9.00 12.85 -11.22
CA SER A 294 -8.52 12.14 -12.39
C SER A 294 -7.01 12.22 -12.57
N ILE A 295 -6.46 11.15 -13.18
CA ILE A 295 -5.07 11.03 -13.62
C ILE A 295 -5.08 10.59 -15.08
N PHE A 296 -4.33 11.32 -15.91
CA PHE A 296 -4.16 11.02 -17.33
C PHE A 296 -2.71 10.63 -17.58
N ARG A 297 -2.51 9.59 -18.39
CA ARG A 297 -1.19 9.08 -18.75
C ARG A 297 -1.11 8.93 -20.26
N THR A 298 -0.15 9.59 -20.88
CA THR A 298 0.11 9.49 -22.33
C THR A 298 1.46 8.81 -22.53
N ASN A 299 1.50 7.74 -23.33
CA ASN A 299 2.74 7.02 -23.64
C ASN A 299 3.51 7.67 -24.82
N LEU A 300 4.69 7.12 -25.14
CA LEU A 300 5.56 7.61 -26.23
C LEU A 300 4.87 7.61 -27.60
N LYS A 301 3.87 6.74 -27.81
CA LYS A 301 3.09 6.66 -29.07
C LYS A 301 1.88 7.62 -29.10
N GLY A 302 1.70 8.43 -28.07
CA GLY A 302 0.56 9.34 -27.95
C GLY A 302 -0.74 8.65 -27.50
N GLN A 303 -0.69 7.41 -27.07
CA GLN A 303 -1.87 6.71 -26.57
C GLN A 303 -2.18 7.20 -25.15
N LEU A 304 -3.42 7.65 -24.96
CA LEU A 304 -3.92 8.20 -23.71
C LEU A 304 -4.63 7.11 -22.89
N THR A 305 -4.31 7.03 -21.61
CA THR A 305 -5.09 6.31 -20.60
C THR A 305 -5.61 7.31 -19.59
N GLU A 306 -6.91 7.29 -19.34
CA GLU A 306 -7.61 8.18 -18.43
C GLU A 306 -8.12 7.37 -17.23
N GLN A 307 -7.80 7.78 -16.02
CA GLN A 307 -8.30 7.20 -14.78
C GLN A 307 -9.10 8.23 -14.00
N TYR A 308 -10.31 7.87 -13.60
CA TYR A 308 -11.21 8.72 -12.83
C TYR A 308 -11.49 8.08 -11.46
N PHE A 309 -11.31 8.86 -10.40
CA PHE A 309 -11.46 8.41 -9.02
C PHE A 309 -12.58 9.17 -8.31
N ASP A 310 -12.96 8.69 -7.13
CA ASP A 310 -13.88 9.38 -6.22
C ASP A 310 -13.15 9.68 -4.89
N PRO A 311 -12.51 10.85 -4.76
CA PRO A 311 -11.80 11.24 -3.54
C PRO A 311 -12.73 11.30 -2.32
N TYR A 312 -14.01 11.58 -2.55
CA TYR A 312 -15.03 11.68 -1.49
C TYR A 312 -15.50 10.30 -0.99
N LYS A 313 -15.24 9.25 -1.78
CA LYS A 313 -15.51 7.86 -1.44
C LYS A 313 -14.21 7.04 -1.31
N TYR A 314 -13.30 7.51 -0.47
CA TYR A 314 -12.04 6.83 -0.16
C TYR A 314 -11.11 6.61 -1.37
N GLY A 315 -11.19 7.47 -2.40
CA GLY A 315 -10.30 7.42 -3.56
C GLY A 315 -10.53 6.20 -4.47
N VAL A 316 -11.72 5.60 -4.46
CA VAL A 316 -12.00 4.44 -5.32
C VAL A 316 -11.93 4.81 -6.80
N LEU A 317 -11.39 3.91 -7.62
CA LEU A 317 -11.37 4.05 -9.07
C LEU A 317 -12.80 3.90 -9.63
N LYS A 318 -13.30 4.93 -10.30
CA LYS A 318 -14.62 4.94 -10.94
C LYS A 318 -14.59 4.40 -12.36
N SER A 319 -13.59 4.82 -13.11
CA SER A 319 -13.41 4.32 -14.48
C SER A 319 -11.96 4.46 -14.95
N GLU A 320 -11.61 3.60 -15.89
CA GLU A 320 -10.39 3.69 -16.67
C GLU A 320 -10.75 3.59 -18.16
N VAL A 321 -10.18 4.47 -18.97
CA VAL A 321 -10.40 4.52 -20.41
C VAL A 321 -9.04 4.48 -21.10
N SER A 322 -8.88 3.52 -22.00
CA SER A 322 -7.75 3.41 -22.92
C SER A 322 -8.26 3.39 -24.38
N PRO A 323 -7.40 3.45 -25.38
CA PRO A 323 -7.83 3.33 -26.78
C PRO A 323 -8.54 2.01 -27.09
N GLU A 324 -8.30 0.97 -26.30
CA GLU A 324 -8.77 -0.40 -26.56
C GLU A 324 -9.94 -0.81 -25.66
N ALA A 325 -10.06 -0.21 -24.46
CA ALA A 325 -11.03 -0.61 -23.46
C ALA A 325 -11.52 0.54 -22.59
N LYS A 326 -12.77 0.41 -22.12
CA LYS A 326 -13.34 1.23 -21.06
C LYS A 326 -13.80 0.34 -19.92
N LEU A 327 -13.30 0.61 -18.73
CA LEU A 327 -13.68 -0.05 -17.49
C LEU A 327 -14.43 0.94 -16.61
N THR A 328 -15.54 0.52 -16.01
CA THR A 328 -16.31 1.34 -15.05
C THR A 328 -16.60 0.51 -13.82
N TYR A 329 -16.45 1.11 -12.63
CA TYR A 329 -16.60 0.44 -11.35
C TYR A 329 -17.57 1.20 -10.46
N ASN A 330 -18.45 0.48 -9.77
CA ASN A 330 -19.34 1.02 -8.76
C ASN A 330 -19.08 0.30 -7.42
N PHE A 331 -18.70 1.06 -6.42
CA PHE A 331 -18.41 0.56 -5.08
C PHE A 331 -19.50 0.95 -4.10
N ALA A 332 -19.90 0.00 -3.25
CA ALA A 332 -20.62 0.28 -2.02
C ALA A 332 -19.59 0.56 -0.91
N VAL A 333 -19.74 1.70 -0.27
CA VAL A 333 -18.89 2.12 0.84
C VAL A 333 -19.76 2.18 2.10
N ASN A 334 -19.43 1.35 3.09
CA ASN A 334 -20.15 1.26 4.35
C ASN A 334 -19.20 1.58 5.51
N VAL A 335 -19.49 2.66 6.23
CA VAL A 335 -18.80 3.02 7.47
C VAL A 335 -19.48 2.32 8.62
N GLN A 336 -18.73 1.49 9.36
CA GLN A 336 -19.23 0.74 10.50
C GLN A 336 -19.28 1.62 11.75
N ALA A 337 -20.03 1.20 12.78
CA ALA A 337 -20.12 1.92 14.05
C ALA A 337 -18.75 2.11 14.76
N ASN A 338 -17.84 1.16 14.58
CA ASN A 338 -16.46 1.23 15.08
C ASN A 338 -15.52 2.03 14.15
N LYS A 339 -16.07 2.84 13.23
CA LYS A 339 -15.37 3.67 12.24
C LYS A 339 -14.54 2.88 11.21
N THR A 340 -14.58 1.55 11.19
CA THR A 340 -13.99 0.78 10.09
C THR A 340 -14.79 0.96 8.82
N VAL A 341 -14.10 1.03 7.69
CA VAL A 341 -14.73 1.24 6.38
C VAL A 341 -14.67 -0.05 5.57
N LYS A 342 -15.82 -0.52 5.09
CA LYS A 342 -15.91 -1.64 4.17
C LYS A 342 -16.21 -1.13 2.76
N ILE A 343 -15.29 -1.35 1.84
CA ILE A 343 -15.43 -0.99 0.43
C ILE A 343 -15.62 -2.28 -0.36
N ARG A 344 -16.73 -2.39 -1.11
CA ARG A 344 -17.06 -3.57 -1.91
C ARG A 344 -17.47 -3.17 -3.31
N LEU A 345 -16.96 -3.88 -4.30
CA LEU A 345 -17.35 -3.68 -5.70
C LEU A 345 -18.78 -4.20 -5.91
N SER A 346 -19.73 -3.32 -6.18
CA SER A 346 -21.13 -3.70 -6.43
C SER A 346 -21.33 -4.19 -7.86
N ASN A 347 -20.73 -3.48 -8.80
CA ASN A 347 -20.70 -3.90 -10.19
C ASN A 347 -19.51 -3.27 -10.94
N LYS A 348 -19.14 -3.89 -12.04
CA LYS A 348 -18.21 -3.36 -13.03
C LYS A 348 -18.74 -3.55 -14.43
N THR A 349 -18.39 -2.64 -15.33
CA THR A 349 -18.64 -2.76 -16.77
C THR A 349 -17.32 -2.70 -17.51
N GLU A 350 -17.08 -3.69 -18.37
CA GLU A 350 -15.90 -3.83 -19.22
C GLU A 350 -16.35 -3.73 -20.68
N GLN A 351 -15.85 -2.76 -21.38
CA GLN A 351 -16.17 -2.53 -22.78
C GLN A 351 -14.90 -2.66 -23.62
N ASP A 352 -14.88 -3.64 -24.52
CA ASP A 352 -13.88 -3.78 -25.59
C ASP A 352 -14.27 -2.80 -26.71
N LEU A 353 -13.51 -1.70 -26.84
CA LEU A 353 -13.79 -0.65 -27.81
C LEU A 353 -13.45 -1.06 -29.23
N LEU A 354 -12.59 -2.06 -29.42
CA LEU A 354 -12.19 -2.56 -30.74
C LEU A 354 -13.25 -3.51 -31.31
N LYS A 355 -13.90 -4.30 -30.46
CA LYS A 355 -14.90 -5.29 -30.87
C LYS A 355 -16.34 -4.84 -30.62
N GLY A 356 -16.55 -3.76 -29.85
CA GLY A 356 -17.86 -3.28 -29.45
C GLY A 356 -18.62 -4.24 -28.50
N ILE A 357 -17.88 -5.07 -27.77
CA ILE A 357 -18.44 -6.02 -26.80
C ILE A 357 -18.43 -5.39 -25.41
N THR A 358 -19.56 -5.46 -24.73
CA THR A 358 -19.66 -5.00 -23.33
C THR A 358 -20.03 -6.19 -22.44
N ALA A 359 -19.33 -6.31 -21.31
CA ALA A 359 -19.65 -7.22 -20.22
C ALA A 359 -19.94 -6.42 -18.95
N THR A 360 -21.11 -6.61 -18.35
CA THR A 360 -21.45 -6.02 -17.04
C THR A 360 -21.49 -7.14 -16.01
N THR A 361 -20.68 -6.98 -14.94
CA THR A 361 -20.62 -7.93 -13.82
C THR A 361 -21.23 -7.29 -12.58
N ALA A 362 -22.22 -7.94 -11.97
CA ALA A 362 -22.82 -7.56 -10.70
C ALA A 362 -22.44 -8.56 -9.59
N PHE A 363 -22.21 -8.07 -8.38
CA PHE A 363 -21.78 -8.86 -7.22
C PHE A 363 -22.78 -8.75 -6.07
N VAL A 364 -22.97 -9.86 -5.36
CA VAL A 364 -23.69 -9.93 -4.09
C VAL A 364 -22.75 -10.55 -3.05
N TYR A 365 -22.76 -10.02 -1.84
CA TYR A 365 -21.85 -10.47 -0.76
C TYR A 365 -22.63 -10.88 0.49
N ASP A 366 -22.08 -11.82 1.24
CA ASP A 366 -22.52 -12.09 2.61
C ASP A 366 -21.99 -11.03 3.61
N THR A 367 -22.33 -11.20 4.90
CA THR A 367 -21.90 -10.31 5.98
C THR A 367 -20.39 -10.32 6.19
N TYR A 368 -19.71 -11.42 5.85
CA TYR A 368 -18.26 -11.58 5.98
C TYR A 368 -17.47 -10.99 4.80
N GLY A 369 -18.15 -10.72 3.68
CA GLY A 369 -17.54 -10.17 2.47
C GLY A 369 -17.23 -11.20 1.39
N ASN A 370 -17.70 -12.42 1.55
CA ASN A 370 -17.59 -13.44 0.51
C ASN A 370 -18.59 -13.15 -0.61
N ALA A 371 -18.17 -13.21 -1.89
CA ALA A 371 -19.05 -13.01 -3.03
C ALA A 371 -19.96 -14.23 -3.21
N THR A 372 -21.21 -14.12 -2.77
CA THR A 372 -22.22 -15.18 -2.88
C THR A 372 -22.83 -15.29 -4.27
N GLN A 373 -22.81 -14.18 -5.03
CA GLN A 373 -23.23 -14.19 -6.43
C GLN A 373 -22.36 -13.26 -7.27
N GLU A 374 -22.02 -13.71 -8.46
CA GLU A 374 -21.45 -12.94 -9.55
C GLU A 374 -22.30 -13.19 -10.80
N THR A 375 -22.79 -12.13 -11.44
CA THR A 375 -23.59 -12.24 -12.66
C THR A 375 -22.95 -11.39 -13.74
N ILE A 376 -22.50 -12.03 -14.82
CA ILE A 376 -21.91 -11.39 -15.99
C ILE A 376 -22.94 -11.39 -17.11
N THR A 377 -23.25 -10.23 -17.65
CA THR A 377 -24.14 -10.07 -18.82
C THR A 377 -23.34 -9.46 -19.95
N TYR A 378 -23.33 -10.16 -21.08
CA TYR A 378 -22.64 -9.71 -22.30
C TYR A 378 -23.61 -9.05 -23.28
N THR A 379 -23.11 -8.16 -24.10
CA THR A 379 -23.80 -7.70 -25.32
C THR A 379 -24.21 -8.93 -26.14
N GLY A 380 -25.47 -8.97 -26.60
CA GLY A 380 -26.01 -10.14 -27.30
C GLY A 380 -26.74 -11.12 -26.39
N GLY A 381 -26.96 -10.77 -25.10
CA GLY A 381 -27.89 -11.48 -24.22
C GLY A 381 -27.35 -12.77 -23.61
N ILE A 382 -26.04 -13.01 -23.69
CA ILE A 382 -25.42 -14.13 -22.95
C ILE A 382 -25.25 -13.69 -21.49
N THR A 383 -25.73 -14.53 -20.57
CA THR A 383 -25.54 -14.29 -19.12
C THR A 383 -24.83 -15.48 -18.50
N VAL A 384 -23.82 -15.20 -17.69
CA VAL A 384 -23.12 -16.19 -16.85
C VAL A 384 -23.36 -15.83 -15.40
N LYS A 385 -24.06 -16.69 -14.67
CA LYS A 385 -24.33 -16.53 -13.23
C LYS A 385 -23.54 -17.56 -12.44
N LYS A 386 -22.66 -17.08 -11.57
CA LYS A 386 -21.94 -17.87 -10.58
C LYS A 386 -22.59 -17.63 -9.22
N ALA A 387 -23.04 -18.69 -8.56
CA ALA A 387 -23.57 -18.63 -7.20
C ALA A 387 -22.72 -19.49 -6.28
N ASN A 388 -22.37 -18.95 -5.12
CA ASN A 388 -21.50 -19.58 -4.13
C ASN A 388 -22.20 -19.66 -2.78
N THR A 389 -22.00 -20.76 -2.06
CA THR A 389 -22.35 -20.89 -0.65
C THR A 389 -21.08 -21.10 0.14
N PHE A 390 -20.95 -20.39 1.25
CA PHE A 390 -19.78 -20.46 2.13
C PHE A 390 -20.18 -20.96 3.51
N TYR A 391 -19.32 -21.80 4.08
CA TYR A 391 -19.33 -22.11 5.49
C TYR A 391 -18.49 -21.08 6.23
N ASN A 392 -19.05 -20.54 7.31
CA ASN A 392 -18.41 -19.55 8.16
C ASN A 392 -18.58 -19.97 9.61
N ASN A 393 -17.48 -20.17 10.33
CA ASN A 393 -17.45 -20.46 11.75
C ASN A 393 -16.55 -19.42 12.46
N THR A 394 -17.13 -18.69 13.40
CA THR A 394 -16.42 -17.67 14.19
C THR A 394 -16.03 -18.12 15.59
N ALA A 395 -16.34 -19.38 15.97
CA ALA A 395 -15.93 -19.93 17.25
C ALA A 395 -14.41 -20.11 17.31
N GLU A 396 -13.80 -19.87 18.48
CA GLU A 396 -12.35 -20.01 18.68
C GLU A 396 -11.86 -21.43 18.34
N SER A 397 -12.65 -22.45 18.71
CA SER A 397 -12.40 -23.82 18.27
C SER A 397 -12.89 -24.04 16.84
N GLY A 398 -11.98 -23.95 15.88
CA GLY A 398 -12.27 -24.20 14.47
C GLY A 398 -12.70 -22.96 13.69
N TYR A 399 -12.13 -21.79 14.02
CA TYR A 399 -12.36 -20.56 13.26
C TYR A 399 -12.06 -20.77 11.76
N LEU A 400 -13.07 -20.58 10.92
CA LEU A 400 -13.00 -20.78 9.47
C LEU A 400 -14.01 -19.86 8.77
N ILE A 401 -13.52 -18.91 8.02
CA ILE A 401 -14.34 -17.95 7.26
C ILE A 401 -14.12 -18.14 5.75
N GLY A 402 -15.20 -18.14 4.99
CA GLY A 402 -15.14 -18.16 3.52
C GLY A 402 -14.81 -19.52 2.91
N PHE A 403 -15.02 -20.63 3.65
CA PHE A 403 -14.86 -21.95 3.06
C PHE A 403 -16.00 -22.26 2.07
N LEU A 404 -15.66 -22.41 0.79
CA LEU A 404 -16.63 -22.67 -0.27
C LEU A 404 -17.21 -24.07 -0.14
N THR A 405 -18.53 -24.19 0.07
CA THR A 405 -19.25 -25.46 0.18
C THR A 405 -20.07 -25.81 -1.05
N ASP A 406 -20.50 -24.79 -1.78
CA ASP A 406 -21.26 -24.99 -3.03
C ASP A 406 -20.95 -23.89 -4.02
N GLN A 407 -20.81 -24.25 -5.29
CA GLN A 407 -20.66 -23.31 -6.39
C GLN A 407 -21.43 -23.82 -7.61
N SER A 408 -22.27 -22.97 -8.16
CA SER A 408 -22.90 -23.23 -9.46
C SER A 408 -22.54 -22.14 -10.46
N VAL A 409 -22.28 -22.54 -11.69
CA VAL A 409 -22.08 -21.64 -12.83
C VAL A 409 -23.15 -21.96 -13.87
N THR A 410 -24.07 -21.02 -14.10
CA THR A 410 -25.15 -21.15 -15.08
C THR A 410 -24.90 -20.18 -16.22
N THR A 411 -24.75 -20.70 -17.42
CA THR A 411 -24.69 -19.95 -18.68
C THR A 411 -26.03 -19.98 -19.36
N THR A 412 -26.59 -18.82 -19.69
CA THR A 412 -27.83 -18.65 -20.42
C THR A 412 -27.55 -17.98 -21.76
N ARG A 413 -28.05 -18.58 -22.85
CA ARG A 413 -28.01 -18.01 -24.20
C ARG A 413 -29.30 -18.33 -24.92
N ASN A 414 -29.98 -17.33 -25.48
CA ASN A 414 -31.24 -17.50 -26.21
C ASN A 414 -32.27 -18.41 -25.48
N SER A 415 -32.49 -18.12 -24.18
CA SER A 415 -33.38 -18.89 -23.28
C SER A 415 -32.91 -20.31 -22.94
N SER A 416 -31.84 -20.82 -23.54
CA SER A 416 -31.24 -22.11 -23.18
C SER A 416 -30.24 -21.91 -22.03
N THR A 417 -30.28 -22.80 -21.04
CA THR A 417 -29.41 -22.77 -19.89
C THR A 417 -28.54 -24.01 -19.81
N TYR A 418 -27.29 -23.80 -19.42
CA TYR A 418 -26.36 -24.87 -19.09
C TYR A 418 -25.77 -24.56 -17.70
N THR A 419 -25.86 -25.54 -16.78
CA THR A 419 -25.39 -25.37 -15.42
C THR A 419 -24.35 -26.42 -15.06
N GLU A 420 -23.20 -25.95 -14.56
CA GLU A 420 -22.23 -26.77 -13.86
C GLU A 420 -22.27 -26.41 -12.37
N ARG A 421 -22.24 -27.44 -11.50
CA ARG A 421 -22.24 -27.25 -10.04
C ARG A 421 -21.19 -28.15 -9.40
N MET A 422 -20.49 -27.60 -8.44
CA MET A 422 -19.63 -28.32 -7.51
C MET A 422 -20.20 -28.15 -6.11
N ASN A 423 -20.39 -29.25 -5.40
CA ASN A 423 -20.78 -29.25 -3.98
C ASN A 423 -19.73 -29.97 -3.13
N ILE A 424 -19.44 -29.45 -1.96
CA ILE A 424 -18.59 -30.05 -0.93
C ILE A 424 -19.47 -30.40 0.26
N PRO A 425 -19.99 -31.64 0.33
CA PRO A 425 -20.96 -32.03 1.35
C PRO A 425 -20.36 -32.12 2.74
N SER A 426 -19.05 -32.30 2.86
CA SER A 426 -18.37 -32.37 4.15
C SER A 426 -16.91 -31.94 4.06
N HIS A 427 -16.41 -31.40 5.17
CA HIS A 427 -15.02 -30.98 5.32
C HIS A 427 -14.54 -31.25 6.75
N THR A 428 -13.23 -31.37 6.90
CA THR A 428 -12.57 -31.48 8.21
C THR A 428 -11.45 -30.43 8.26
N ASN A 429 -11.50 -29.53 9.23
CA ASN A 429 -10.49 -28.45 9.42
C ASN A 429 -10.21 -27.63 8.14
N GLY A 430 -11.24 -27.34 7.32
CA GLY A 430 -11.09 -26.60 6.06
C GLY A 430 -10.62 -27.44 4.88
N TYR A 431 -10.47 -28.74 5.02
CA TYR A 431 -10.16 -29.68 3.94
C TYR A 431 -11.42 -30.40 3.48
N ALA A 432 -11.74 -30.34 2.19
CA ALA A 432 -12.91 -31.01 1.63
C ALA A 432 -12.73 -32.54 1.69
N ASN A 433 -13.62 -33.24 2.39
CA ASN A 433 -13.59 -34.71 2.43
C ASN A 433 -14.07 -35.29 1.08
N SER A 434 -15.00 -34.60 0.42
CA SER A 434 -15.46 -34.96 -0.93
C SER A 434 -15.91 -33.74 -1.73
N LYS A 435 -15.89 -33.89 -3.08
CA LYS A 435 -16.42 -32.89 -4.03
C LYS A 435 -17.31 -33.61 -5.02
N VAL A 436 -18.54 -33.15 -5.15
CA VAL A 436 -19.54 -33.72 -6.09
C VAL A 436 -19.77 -32.73 -7.20
N PHE A 437 -19.65 -33.16 -8.42
CA PHE A 437 -19.86 -32.35 -9.63
C PHE A 437 -21.13 -32.76 -10.34
N TYR A 438 -21.85 -31.77 -10.81
CA TYR A 438 -23.10 -31.92 -11.52
C TYR A 438 -23.05 -31.16 -12.85
N LYS A 439 -23.79 -31.69 -13.87
CA LYS A 439 -24.06 -31.02 -15.14
C LYS A 439 -25.58 -31.04 -15.39
N ASN A 440 -26.16 -29.86 -15.54
CA ASN A 440 -27.61 -29.68 -15.68
C ASN A 440 -28.45 -30.47 -14.66
N GLY A 441 -28.01 -30.39 -13.37
CA GLY A 441 -28.66 -31.07 -12.26
C GLY A 441 -28.30 -32.55 -12.08
N ASN A 442 -27.73 -33.20 -13.07
CA ASN A 442 -27.33 -34.60 -13.00
C ASN A 442 -25.92 -34.75 -12.40
N LYS A 443 -25.77 -35.65 -11.45
CA LYS A 443 -24.47 -35.99 -10.88
C LYS A 443 -23.54 -36.53 -11.99
N ALA A 444 -22.37 -35.93 -12.14
CA ALA A 444 -21.40 -36.30 -13.16
C ALA A 444 -20.23 -37.12 -12.61
N LYS A 445 -19.68 -36.68 -11.46
CA LYS A 445 -18.57 -37.35 -10.80
C LYS A 445 -18.47 -36.94 -9.35
N THR A 446 -17.81 -37.77 -8.55
CA THR A 446 -17.44 -37.45 -7.14
C THR A 446 -15.96 -37.72 -6.95
N TYR A 447 -15.30 -36.83 -6.23
CA TYR A 447 -13.98 -37.05 -5.67
C TYR A 447 -14.10 -37.23 -4.17
N GLU A 448 -13.41 -38.21 -3.63
CA GLU A 448 -13.20 -38.36 -2.18
C GLU A 448 -11.71 -38.25 -1.89
N TYR A 449 -11.37 -37.60 -0.77
CA TYR A 449 -10.01 -37.28 -0.40
C TYR A 449 -9.67 -37.82 0.98
N VAL A 450 -8.43 -38.27 1.13
CA VAL A 450 -7.80 -38.58 2.42
C VAL A 450 -6.56 -37.73 2.56
N TYR A 451 -6.37 -37.16 3.72
CA TYR A 451 -5.26 -36.25 4.03
C TYR A 451 -4.36 -36.84 5.12
N ASP A 452 -3.08 -36.50 5.09
CA ASP A 452 -2.17 -36.69 6.22
C ASP A 452 -2.35 -35.57 7.26
N THR A 453 -1.59 -35.65 8.37
CA THR A 453 -1.65 -34.66 9.45
C THR A 453 -1.26 -33.24 8.98
N PRO A 454 -0.24 -33.04 8.11
CA PRO A 454 0.07 -31.73 7.55
C PRO A 454 -0.97 -31.17 6.55
N GLY A 455 -1.91 -32.01 6.06
CA GLY A 455 -2.95 -31.62 5.12
C GLY A 455 -2.65 -31.92 3.64
N ASN A 456 -1.67 -32.75 3.36
CA ASN A 456 -1.43 -33.23 1.98
C ASN A 456 -2.42 -34.34 1.64
N ILE A 457 -2.91 -34.36 0.40
CA ILE A 457 -3.79 -35.44 -0.11
C ILE A 457 -2.95 -36.72 -0.25
N THR A 458 -3.27 -37.74 0.56
CA THR A 458 -2.60 -39.06 0.45
C THR A 458 -3.36 -40.02 -0.45
N LYS A 459 -4.67 -39.80 -0.61
CA LYS A 459 -5.49 -40.58 -1.53
C LYS A 459 -6.62 -39.73 -2.12
N GLU A 460 -6.82 -39.84 -3.43
CA GLU A 460 -7.96 -39.34 -4.16
C GLU A 460 -8.71 -40.52 -4.78
N THR A 461 -10.01 -40.55 -4.63
CA THR A 461 -10.85 -41.56 -5.30
C THR A 461 -11.89 -40.87 -6.18
N LEU A 462 -11.85 -41.15 -7.48
CA LEU A 462 -12.80 -40.64 -8.47
C LEU A 462 -13.87 -41.68 -8.73
N PHE A 463 -15.13 -41.31 -8.52
CA PHE A 463 -16.33 -42.06 -8.95
C PHE A 463 -16.96 -41.33 -10.11
N LEU A 464 -17.10 -42.01 -11.24
CA LEU A 464 -17.82 -41.52 -12.41
C LEU A 464 -19.33 -41.84 -12.27
N TYR A 465 -20.18 -41.04 -12.93
CA TYR A 465 -21.62 -41.27 -12.93
C TYR A 465 -21.97 -42.71 -13.38
N GLY A 466 -22.86 -43.36 -12.61
CA GLY A 466 -23.31 -44.73 -12.90
C GLY A 466 -22.29 -45.82 -12.58
N SER A 467 -21.20 -45.50 -11.90
CA SER A 467 -20.18 -46.47 -11.50
C SER A 467 -19.90 -46.37 -9.99
N ASP A 468 -20.04 -47.51 -9.30
CA ASP A 468 -19.64 -47.66 -7.91
C ASP A 468 -18.14 -48.02 -7.78
N LYS A 469 -17.46 -48.22 -8.91
CA LYS A 469 -16.03 -48.51 -8.94
C LYS A 469 -15.22 -47.21 -8.80
N GLY A 470 -14.59 -47.01 -7.65
CA GLY A 470 -13.71 -45.89 -7.40
C GLY A 470 -12.35 -46.07 -8.10
N LEU A 471 -11.94 -45.06 -8.87
CA LEU A 471 -10.61 -44.95 -9.46
C LEU A 471 -9.70 -44.28 -8.44
N LYS A 472 -8.80 -45.02 -7.80
CA LYS A 472 -7.93 -44.54 -6.70
C LYS A 472 -6.59 -44.07 -7.25
N THR A 473 -6.19 -42.88 -6.85
CA THR A 473 -4.84 -42.36 -7.00
C THR A 473 -4.25 -42.14 -5.61
N GLU A 474 -3.06 -42.68 -5.35
CA GLU A 474 -2.39 -42.58 -4.07
C GLU A 474 -1.14 -41.71 -4.22
N TYR A 475 -0.86 -40.91 -3.19
CA TYR A 475 0.24 -39.98 -3.12
C TYR A 475 1.07 -40.26 -1.87
N ALA A 476 2.37 -40.26 -2.01
CA ALA A 476 3.31 -40.32 -0.89
C ALA A 476 4.26 -39.13 -0.94
N TYR A 477 4.57 -38.60 0.21
CA TYR A 477 5.40 -37.42 0.38
C TYR A 477 6.68 -37.76 1.15
N ASP A 478 7.73 -36.96 0.92
CA ASP A 478 8.95 -37.03 1.74
C ASP A 478 8.74 -36.26 3.06
N THR A 479 9.76 -36.27 3.92
CA THR A 479 9.76 -35.60 5.22
C THR A 479 9.62 -34.07 5.14
N ASN A 480 9.84 -33.48 3.95
CA ASN A 480 9.68 -32.07 3.70
C ASN A 480 8.33 -31.72 3.04
N GLY A 481 7.43 -32.71 2.92
CA GLY A 481 6.10 -32.52 2.30
C GLY A 481 6.13 -32.49 0.76
N ARG A 482 7.22 -32.87 0.12
CA ARG A 482 7.32 -32.91 -1.34
C ARG A 482 6.82 -34.25 -1.88
N LEU A 483 6.12 -34.23 -3.03
CA LEU A 483 5.55 -35.41 -3.64
C LEU A 483 6.67 -36.41 -4.04
N LYS A 484 6.71 -37.56 -3.39
CA LYS A 484 7.72 -38.62 -3.62
C LYS A 484 7.23 -39.69 -4.58
N LYS A 485 5.92 -39.97 -4.57
CA LYS A 485 5.35 -41.05 -5.36
C LYS A 485 3.88 -40.79 -5.68
N VAL A 486 3.49 -41.10 -6.90
CA VAL A 486 2.08 -41.13 -7.33
C VAL A 486 1.78 -42.52 -7.88
N THR A 487 0.76 -43.17 -7.35
CA THR A 487 0.27 -44.46 -7.88
C THR A 487 -1.11 -44.23 -8.50
N ASN A 488 -1.24 -44.52 -9.78
CA ASN A 488 -2.50 -44.33 -10.51
C ASN A 488 -3.50 -45.46 -10.24
N PRO A 489 -4.77 -45.37 -10.72
CA PRO A 489 -5.80 -46.41 -10.50
C PRO A 489 -5.47 -47.79 -11.05
N LEU A 490 -4.50 -47.93 -11.92
CA LEU A 490 -4.01 -49.21 -12.44
C LEU A 490 -2.87 -49.81 -11.62
N GLY A 491 -2.50 -49.18 -10.50
CA GLY A 491 -1.38 -49.59 -9.66
C GLY A 491 -0.01 -49.22 -10.22
N LEU A 492 0.05 -48.42 -11.30
CA LEU A 492 1.30 -47.98 -11.90
C LEU A 492 1.82 -46.75 -11.18
N ALA A 493 3.09 -46.77 -10.77
CA ALA A 493 3.67 -45.72 -9.92
C ALA A 493 4.76 -44.94 -10.65
N ASN A 494 4.70 -43.62 -10.50
CA ASN A 494 5.82 -42.74 -10.81
C ASN A 494 6.46 -42.26 -9.49
N GLU A 495 7.79 -42.14 -9.46
CA GLU A 495 8.57 -41.74 -8.30
C GLU A 495 9.38 -40.49 -8.62
N PHE A 496 9.53 -39.60 -7.64
CA PHE A 496 10.21 -38.31 -7.76
C PHE A 496 11.28 -38.17 -6.69
N SER A 497 12.43 -37.62 -7.08
CA SER A 497 13.50 -37.27 -6.19
C SER A 497 13.87 -35.80 -6.31
N TYR A 498 14.39 -35.24 -5.23
CA TYR A 498 14.69 -33.81 -5.15
C TYR A 498 16.14 -33.59 -4.70
N ASN A 499 16.75 -32.53 -5.18
CA ASN A 499 18.06 -32.08 -4.71
C ASN A 499 17.92 -31.34 -3.35
N THR A 500 19.06 -30.90 -2.81
CA THR A 500 19.15 -30.19 -1.52
C THR A 500 18.37 -28.86 -1.49
N GLU A 501 18.25 -28.21 -2.66
CA GLU A 501 17.47 -26.97 -2.82
C GLU A 501 15.96 -27.21 -3.01
N GLY A 502 15.52 -28.47 -3.02
CA GLY A 502 14.10 -28.84 -3.17
C GLY A 502 13.59 -28.88 -4.60
N ARG A 503 14.47 -28.82 -5.61
CA ARG A 503 14.09 -28.97 -7.02
C ARG A 503 14.13 -30.44 -7.41
N MET A 504 13.22 -30.84 -8.31
CA MET A 504 13.14 -32.22 -8.78
C MET A 504 14.43 -32.60 -9.50
N SER A 505 15.17 -33.55 -8.94
CA SER A 505 16.43 -34.04 -9.53
C SER A 505 16.21 -35.22 -10.45
N SER A 506 15.15 -36.02 -10.24
CA SER A 506 14.75 -37.06 -11.16
C SER A 506 13.29 -37.45 -11.02
N GLU A 507 12.72 -37.91 -12.10
CA GLU A 507 11.45 -38.65 -12.13
C GLU A 507 11.68 -40.04 -12.73
N LYS A 508 10.99 -41.03 -12.18
CA LYS A 508 11.05 -42.41 -12.64
C LYS A 508 9.64 -42.90 -12.95
N ASP A 509 9.43 -43.35 -14.17
CA ASP A 509 8.13 -43.87 -14.61
C ASP A 509 7.86 -45.28 -14.06
N HIS A 510 6.63 -45.74 -14.23
CA HIS A 510 6.18 -47.09 -13.81
C HIS A 510 6.93 -48.25 -14.48
N ARG A 511 7.71 -48.01 -15.54
CA ARG A 511 8.56 -49.01 -16.23
C ARG A 511 9.97 -48.98 -15.71
N GLY A 512 10.27 -48.17 -14.70
CA GLY A 512 11.60 -47.97 -14.15
C GLY A 512 12.52 -47.07 -15.00
N LYS A 513 11.97 -46.37 -16.00
CA LYS A 513 12.69 -45.43 -16.83
C LYS A 513 12.84 -44.10 -16.11
N SER A 514 14.05 -43.62 -15.99
CA SER A 514 14.35 -42.36 -15.25
C SER A 514 14.71 -41.23 -16.19
N THR A 515 14.14 -40.06 -15.94
CA THR A 515 14.55 -38.77 -16.48
C THR A 515 15.27 -37.99 -15.37
N ALA A 516 16.45 -37.46 -15.62
CA ALA A 516 17.23 -36.70 -14.66
C ALA A 516 17.30 -35.21 -15.03
N HIS A 517 17.28 -34.35 -14.02
CA HIS A 517 17.27 -32.90 -14.17
C HIS A 517 18.44 -32.26 -13.43
N THR A 518 19.10 -31.29 -14.04
CA THR A 518 20.14 -30.48 -13.41
C THR A 518 19.80 -29.00 -13.47
N TYR A 519 20.31 -28.25 -12.53
CA TYR A 519 19.97 -26.82 -12.36
C TYR A 519 21.25 -26.00 -12.12
N ASP A 520 21.20 -24.74 -12.52
CA ASP A 520 22.22 -23.77 -12.14
C ASP A 520 21.99 -23.24 -10.71
N PRO A 521 22.95 -22.48 -10.15
CA PRO A 521 22.79 -21.90 -8.81
C PRO A 521 21.58 -20.95 -8.66
N PHE A 522 21.04 -20.42 -9.77
CA PHE A 522 19.84 -19.58 -9.77
C PHE A 522 18.56 -20.41 -9.84
N GLY A 523 18.66 -21.72 -10.01
CA GLY A 523 17.53 -22.64 -10.07
C GLY A 523 16.91 -22.82 -11.44
N ARG A 524 17.56 -22.37 -12.46
CA ARG A 524 17.11 -22.60 -13.83
C ARG A 524 17.58 -23.97 -14.30
N GLU A 525 16.71 -24.72 -14.96
CA GLU A 525 17.07 -26.03 -15.50
C GLU A 525 18.14 -25.90 -16.61
N THR A 526 19.19 -26.65 -16.47
CA THR A 526 20.32 -26.61 -17.41
C THR A 526 20.44 -27.89 -18.26
N SER A 527 19.94 -29.03 -17.75
CA SER A 527 19.92 -30.26 -18.52
C SER A 527 18.79 -31.19 -18.09
N VAL A 528 18.23 -31.87 -19.08
CA VAL A 528 17.33 -33.03 -18.91
C VAL A 528 17.99 -34.21 -19.62
N THR A 529 18.23 -35.31 -18.91
CA THR A 529 18.69 -36.57 -19.47
C THR A 529 17.50 -37.52 -19.54
N PHE A 530 17.12 -37.94 -20.74
CA PHE A 530 16.02 -38.84 -20.98
C PHE A 530 16.41 -40.31 -20.77
N PRO A 531 15.44 -41.24 -20.66
CA PRO A 531 15.72 -42.66 -20.42
C PRO A 531 16.54 -43.39 -21.51
N ASP A 532 16.59 -42.84 -22.70
CA ASP A 532 17.39 -43.33 -23.84
C ASP A 532 18.82 -42.74 -23.86
N ASN A 533 19.22 -42.02 -22.80
CA ASN A 533 20.46 -41.28 -22.68
C ASN A 533 20.62 -40.09 -23.64
N THR A 534 19.57 -39.72 -24.36
CA THR A 534 19.57 -38.44 -25.07
C THR A 534 19.46 -37.29 -24.05
N THR A 535 20.01 -36.13 -24.40
CA THR A 535 20.02 -34.99 -23.51
C THR A 535 19.42 -33.76 -24.19
N ALA A 536 18.63 -33.02 -23.42
CA ALA A 536 18.26 -31.64 -23.73
C ALA A 536 19.03 -30.70 -22.80
N THR A 537 19.74 -29.74 -23.35
CA THR A 537 20.49 -28.75 -22.54
C THR A 537 20.02 -27.35 -22.81
N VAL A 538 20.03 -26.53 -21.74
CA VAL A 538 19.73 -25.10 -21.80
C VAL A 538 20.90 -24.35 -21.16
N SER A 539 21.49 -23.43 -21.90
CA SER A 539 22.52 -22.54 -21.37
C SER A 539 22.08 -21.09 -21.45
N TYR A 540 22.49 -20.34 -20.45
CA TYR A 540 22.15 -18.93 -20.27
C TYR A 540 23.43 -18.12 -20.30
N GLY A 541 23.51 -17.08 -21.11
CA GLY A 541 24.72 -16.28 -21.21
C GLY A 541 24.42 -14.86 -21.68
N TRP A 542 25.33 -13.94 -21.41
CA TRP A 542 25.25 -12.61 -21.97
C TRP A 542 25.45 -12.65 -23.48
N SER A 543 24.81 -11.78 -24.23
CA SER A 543 24.88 -11.70 -25.68
C SER A 543 24.76 -10.27 -26.18
N GLU A 544 25.57 -9.94 -27.17
CA GLU A 544 25.48 -8.66 -27.89
C GLU A 544 24.98 -8.84 -29.34
N GLU A 545 24.50 -10.03 -29.68
CA GLU A 545 24.04 -10.40 -31.02
C GLU A 545 22.65 -9.86 -31.32
N GLY A 546 22.56 -8.67 -31.86
CA GLY A 546 21.28 -8.02 -32.22
C GLY A 546 21.11 -6.65 -31.57
N THR A 547 20.18 -5.89 -32.10
CA THR A 547 19.87 -4.55 -31.58
C THR A 547 19.33 -4.64 -30.16
N ASN A 548 20.03 -3.99 -29.21
CA ASN A 548 19.68 -4.00 -27.78
C ASN A 548 19.79 -5.38 -27.09
N ALA A 549 20.43 -6.35 -27.72
CA ALA A 549 20.64 -7.67 -27.14
C ALA A 549 21.35 -7.57 -25.77
N LEU A 550 20.92 -8.38 -24.79
CA LEU A 550 21.50 -8.43 -23.46
C LEU A 550 21.92 -9.85 -23.07
N TYR A 551 21.06 -10.83 -23.28
CA TYR A 551 21.36 -12.21 -22.94
C TYR A 551 20.79 -13.16 -24.01
N ALA A 552 21.29 -14.38 -24.02
CA ALA A 552 20.82 -15.46 -24.89
C ALA A 552 20.48 -16.72 -24.09
N ILE A 553 19.52 -17.45 -24.60
CA ILE A 553 19.18 -18.80 -24.15
C ILE A 553 19.48 -19.73 -25.34
N THR A 554 20.42 -20.64 -25.14
CA THR A 554 20.73 -21.66 -26.13
C THR A 554 20.14 -22.99 -25.69
N ARG A 555 19.34 -23.60 -26.55
CA ARG A 555 18.72 -24.91 -26.35
C ARG A 555 19.23 -25.90 -27.35
N SER A 556 19.71 -27.03 -26.86
CA SER A 556 20.20 -28.13 -27.69
C SER A 556 19.55 -29.43 -27.26
N VAL A 557 19.16 -30.24 -28.20
CA VAL A 557 18.62 -31.59 -27.97
C VAL A 557 19.39 -32.56 -28.85
N THR A 558 19.83 -33.68 -28.29
CA THR A 558 20.56 -34.72 -29.04
C THR A 558 19.83 -35.05 -30.33
N GLY A 559 20.52 -34.96 -31.47
CA GLY A 559 19.95 -35.26 -32.79
C GLY A 559 19.06 -34.20 -33.39
N LYS A 560 18.98 -32.98 -32.81
CA LYS A 560 18.22 -31.84 -33.34
C LYS A 560 19.11 -30.61 -33.48
N PRO A 561 18.73 -29.65 -34.38
CA PRO A 561 19.43 -28.37 -34.45
C PRO A 561 19.41 -27.64 -33.12
N THR A 562 20.51 -26.94 -32.84
CA THR A 562 20.59 -26.07 -31.66
C THR A 562 19.95 -24.72 -31.96
N THR A 563 19.05 -24.27 -31.10
CA THR A 563 18.36 -22.98 -31.21
C THR A 563 18.98 -22.00 -30.21
N LYS A 564 19.32 -20.81 -30.66
CA LYS A 564 19.79 -19.70 -29.82
C LYS A 564 18.78 -18.55 -29.95
N SER A 565 18.07 -18.25 -28.89
CA SER A 565 17.20 -17.07 -28.78
C SER A 565 17.90 -15.98 -27.97
N VAL A 566 17.93 -14.76 -28.50
CA VAL A 566 18.59 -13.60 -27.91
C VAL A 566 17.52 -12.62 -27.46
N TYR A 567 17.69 -12.07 -26.27
CA TYR A 567 16.71 -11.20 -25.60
C TYR A 567 17.35 -9.87 -25.21
N ASP A 568 16.52 -8.83 -25.21
CA ASP A 568 16.87 -7.53 -24.64
C ASP A 568 16.59 -7.46 -23.11
N ALA A 569 16.90 -6.32 -22.50
CA ALA A 569 16.69 -6.10 -21.06
C ALA A 569 15.22 -6.03 -20.63
N LEU A 570 14.27 -5.94 -21.56
CA LEU A 570 12.82 -6.01 -21.34
C LEU A 570 12.27 -7.41 -21.60
N ASN A 571 13.14 -8.43 -21.72
CA ASN A 571 12.80 -9.83 -22.03
C ASN A 571 12.08 -10.00 -23.38
N ARG A 572 12.27 -9.08 -24.34
CA ARG A 572 11.76 -9.24 -25.70
C ARG A 572 12.78 -10.00 -26.54
N GLU A 573 12.31 -11.01 -27.28
CA GLU A 573 13.18 -11.72 -28.22
C GLU A 573 13.54 -10.78 -29.38
N VAL A 574 14.85 -10.56 -29.57
CA VAL A 574 15.39 -9.67 -30.62
C VAL A 574 16.03 -10.45 -31.76
N ARG A 575 16.36 -11.72 -31.54
CA ARG A 575 16.92 -12.60 -32.55
C ARG A 575 16.72 -14.07 -32.18
N THR A 576 16.42 -14.89 -33.18
CA THR A 576 16.51 -16.36 -33.08
C THR A 576 17.38 -16.88 -34.20
N ALA A 577 18.25 -17.85 -33.92
CA ALA A 577 19.10 -18.53 -34.87
C ALA A 577 19.10 -20.04 -34.61
N GLU A 578 19.04 -20.81 -35.65
CA GLU A 578 19.27 -22.27 -35.63
C GLU A 578 20.61 -22.62 -36.27
N THR A 579 21.34 -23.52 -35.62
CA THR A 579 22.55 -24.10 -36.21
C THR A 579 22.10 -25.26 -37.08
N ARG A 580 22.38 -25.20 -38.37
CA ARG A 580 22.17 -26.36 -39.26
C ARG A 580 23.25 -27.42 -38.96
N PHE A 581 22.88 -28.71 -39.12
CA PHE A 581 23.82 -29.82 -39.04
C PHE A 581 24.91 -29.73 -40.12
#